data_cf95961797c59f874bb9678e46e7759c
#
_entry.id   cf95961797c59f874bb9678e46e7759c
#
_cell.length_a   1.000
_cell.length_b   1.000
_cell.length_c   1.000
_cell.angle_alpha   90.00
_cell.angle_beta   90.00
_cell.angle_gamma   90.00
#
_symmetry.space_group_name_H-M   'P 1'
#
loop_
_entity.id
_entity.type
_entity.pdbx_description
1 polymer ?
#
loop_
_entity_poly.entity_id
_entity_poly.type
_entity_poly.pdbx_seq_one_letter_code
_entity_poly.pdbx_strand_id
1 'polypeptide(L)'
;MARQSNSLRDVFTALFVCGSLIASAQAQAQECPRGELDKAYCDRDGDLTADAPTDPKQFVNPSTLIFSYTPVEDPAVYTKVWDGFVKHLEQVTGKKVVFFPVQSNAAEIEAMRSGRLHIAGFNTGSNPIAVNCAGFVPFAIMAGKDGVFGYEMEIIVPADSPIKTPADIKGKKLAFTAPTSNSGFKAPSAILKADFNLEAKRDFEPVFSGKHDNSVLGVANKDYDAASIANEVMHRMVERKVVDPAKIRTIYKSETFPTTGYGYAHNLDPKLVEKIKEAFFTFQWEGSALKAEFKNEDRFVPITYKKDWSVIRKIDAANGVKYTCK
;
A
#
# COMPACT_ATOMS: atom_id res chain seq x y z
N MET A 1 97.24 44.29 -14.31
CA MET A 1 97.39 43.21 -13.30
C MET A 1 96.16 42.33 -13.42
N ALA A 2 96.20 41.29 -14.14
CA ALA A 2 96.44 39.90 -13.80
C ALA A 2 95.41 39.31 -12.83
N ARG A 3 94.62 38.41 -13.33
CA ARG A 3 94.52 36.96 -13.19
C ARG A 3 93.13 36.46 -13.64
N GLN A 4 93.03 35.64 -14.71
CA GLN A 4 93.00 34.18 -14.71
C GLN A 4 92.08 33.64 -13.60
N SER A 5 91.19 32.74 -13.86
CA SER A 5 90.88 31.62 -14.70
C SER A 5 89.80 30.79 -13.96
N ASN A 6 88.96 30.15 -14.51
CA ASN A 6 88.82 28.73 -14.74
C ASN A 6 87.39 28.31 -14.95
N SER A 7 87.22 27.60 -16.01
CA SER A 7 85.99 26.86 -16.38
C SER A 7 85.73 25.70 -15.46
N LEU A 8 84.51 25.48 -15.08
CA LEU A 8 84.02 24.16 -14.70
C LEU A 8 82.67 23.88 -15.37
N ARG A 9 82.73 22.88 -16.21
CA ARG A 9 81.57 22.29 -16.89
C ARG A 9 80.77 21.53 -15.86
N ASP A 10 79.55 21.99 -15.54
CA ASP A 10 78.60 21.18 -14.81
C ASP A 10 77.63 20.50 -15.79
N VAL A 11 77.76 19.19 -15.77
CA VAL A 11 76.87 18.25 -16.48
C VAL A 11 75.58 18.13 -15.69
N PHE A 12 74.55 18.76 -16.19
CA PHE A 12 73.19 18.52 -15.64
C PHE A 12 72.68 17.21 -16.13
N THR A 13 72.65 16.19 -15.28
CA THR A 13 71.96 14.94 -15.45
C THR A 13 70.46 15.17 -15.16
N ALA A 14 69.68 15.25 -16.21
CA ALA A 14 68.17 15.31 -16.09
C ALA A 14 67.63 13.93 -15.69
N LEU A 15 67.26 13.76 -14.43
CA LEU A 15 66.40 12.63 -13.97
C LEU A 15 65.00 12.86 -14.43
N PHE A 16 64.57 12.10 -15.43
CA PHE A 16 63.16 11.96 -15.80
C PHE A 16 62.46 11.10 -14.74
N VAL A 17 61.77 11.73 -13.77
CA VAL A 17 60.85 11.04 -12.88
C VAL A 17 59.50 10.83 -13.65
N CYS A 18 59.32 9.64 -14.16
CA CYS A 18 58.07 9.21 -14.79
C CYS A 18 57.09 8.94 -13.66
N GLY A 19 56.35 9.98 -13.22
CA GLY A 19 55.26 9.87 -12.27
C GLY A 19 54.07 9.20 -12.93
N SER A 20 53.88 7.89 -12.71
CA SER A 20 52.69 7.17 -13.08
C SER A 20 51.49 7.69 -12.24
N LEU A 21 50.70 8.59 -12.80
CA LEU A 21 49.39 8.96 -12.28
C LEU A 21 48.48 7.74 -12.38
N ILE A 22 48.39 6.95 -11.31
CA ILE A 22 47.31 5.96 -11.14
C ILE A 22 46.06 6.80 -10.87
N ALA A 23 45.28 7.08 -11.91
CA ALA A 23 43.96 7.59 -11.79
C ALA A 23 43.11 6.46 -11.17
N SER A 24 42.91 6.52 -9.87
CA SER A 24 41.89 5.72 -9.18
C SER A 24 40.56 6.15 -9.73
N ALA A 25 40.05 5.42 -10.71
CA ALA A 25 38.64 5.50 -11.10
C ALA A 25 37.86 5.02 -9.89
N GLN A 26 37.46 5.95 -9.01
CA GLN A 26 36.38 5.70 -8.08
C GLN A 26 35.15 5.47 -8.95
N ALA A 27 34.74 4.20 -9.11
CA ALA A 27 33.47 3.85 -9.62
C ALA A 27 32.46 4.46 -8.61
N GLN A 28 31.97 5.66 -8.92
CA GLN A 28 30.79 6.18 -8.25
C GLN A 28 29.69 5.12 -8.50
N ALA A 29 29.29 4.45 -7.44
CA ALA A 29 28.10 3.61 -7.49
C ALA A 29 26.97 4.49 -8.01
N GLN A 30 26.59 4.28 -9.26
CA GLN A 30 25.54 5.04 -9.91
C GLN A 30 24.28 4.79 -9.07
N GLU A 31 23.78 5.84 -8.39
CA GLU A 31 22.56 5.74 -7.61
C GLU A 31 21.47 5.20 -8.54
N CYS A 32 20.84 4.10 -8.13
CA CYS A 32 19.80 3.49 -8.95
C CYS A 32 18.55 4.41 -9.00
N PRO A 33 17.84 4.49 -10.15
CA PRO A 33 16.59 5.22 -10.23
C PRO A 33 15.60 4.66 -9.21
N ARG A 34 14.82 5.51 -8.54
CA ARG A 34 13.90 5.10 -7.48
C ARG A 34 12.61 5.90 -7.37
N GLY A 35 12.50 7.03 -8.09
CA GLY A 35 11.36 7.93 -7.95
C GLY A 35 11.08 8.30 -6.49
N GLU A 36 9.90 7.95 -5.98
CA GLU A 36 9.48 8.18 -4.60
C GLU A 36 9.80 7.02 -3.64
N LEU A 37 10.38 5.93 -4.14
CA LEU A 37 10.76 4.78 -3.31
C LEU A 37 11.82 5.15 -2.26
N ASP A 38 11.78 4.49 -1.10
CA ASP A 38 12.83 4.61 -0.08
C ASP A 38 14.21 4.31 -0.69
N LYS A 39 15.24 4.91 -0.07
CA LYS A 39 16.64 4.74 -0.48
C LYS A 39 17.12 3.28 -0.55
N ALA A 40 16.43 2.38 0.14
CA ALA A 40 16.72 0.95 0.12
C ALA A 40 16.33 0.25 -1.19
N TYR A 41 15.51 0.89 -2.03
CA TYR A 41 14.91 0.27 -3.23
C TYR A 41 15.36 0.96 -4.51
N CYS A 42 15.30 0.21 -5.62
CA CYS A 42 15.51 0.68 -6.98
C CYS A 42 14.24 0.43 -7.81
N ASP A 43 14.02 1.27 -8.82
CA ASP A 43 12.98 1.13 -9.85
C ASP A 43 13.64 1.38 -11.22
N ARG A 44 14.28 0.36 -11.79
CA ARG A 44 15.05 0.48 -13.03
C ARG A 44 14.19 0.39 -14.28
N ASP A 45 13.07 -0.33 -14.18
CA ASP A 45 12.12 -0.51 -15.28
C ASP A 45 11.01 0.56 -15.29
N GLY A 46 10.95 1.40 -14.26
CA GLY A 46 10.03 2.52 -14.17
C GLY A 46 8.58 2.11 -13.94
N ASP A 47 8.35 0.96 -13.31
CA ASP A 47 7.00 0.47 -12.99
C ASP A 47 6.46 1.03 -11.66
N LEU A 48 7.26 1.81 -10.95
CA LEU A 48 7.00 2.46 -9.66
C LEU A 48 6.94 1.49 -8.48
N THR A 49 7.50 0.30 -8.62
CA THR A 49 7.67 -0.67 -7.54
C THR A 49 9.13 -1.01 -7.31
N ALA A 50 9.45 -1.61 -6.17
CA ALA A 50 10.81 -2.00 -5.87
C ALA A 50 11.24 -3.20 -6.73
N ASP A 51 12.33 -3.03 -7.48
CA ASP A 51 12.98 -4.13 -8.19
C ASP A 51 13.43 -5.25 -7.25
N ALA A 52 13.47 -6.47 -7.77
CA ALA A 52 14.15 -7.57 -7.11
C ALA A 52 15.65 -7.26 -6.95
N PRO A 53 16.30 -7.72 -5.86
CA PRO A 53 17.74 -7.58 -5.68
C PRO A 53 18.53 -8.12 -6.87
N THR A 54 19.64 -7.44 -7.20
CA THR A 54 20.56 -7.91 -8.25
C THR A 54 21.54 -8.97 -7.74
N ASP A 55 21.84 -8.97 -6.43
CA ASP A 55 22.68 -9.98 -5.79
C ASP A 55 21.80 -11.16 -5.33
N PRO A 56 22.02 -12.39 -5.84
CA PRO A 56 21.27 -13.57 -5.43
C PRO A 56 21.32 -13.88 -3.92
N LYS A 57 22.34 -13.40 -3.21
CA LYS A 57 22.48 -13.58 -1.75
C LYS A 57 21.46 -12.76 -0.95
N GLN A 58 20.85 -11.77 -1.56
CA GLN A 58 19.83 -10.92 -0.95
C GLN A 58 18.42 -11.49 -1.10
N PHE A 59 18.25 -12.55 -1.90
CA PHE A 59 16.97 -13.23 -2.02
C PHE A 59 16.60 -13.96 -0.74
N VAL A 60 15.36 -13.77 -0.33
CA VAL A 60 14.75 -14.42 0.84
C VAL A 60 13.89 -15.60 0.37
N ASN A 61 14.20 -16.79 0.87
CA ASN A 61 13.45 -18.03 0.59
C ASN A 61 13.09 -18.69 1.93
N PRO A 62 12.10 -18.18 2.67
CA PRO A 62 11.76 -18.63 4.01
C PRO A 62 11.16 -20.03 3.98
N SER A 63 11.35 -20.79 5.05
CA SER A 63 10.67 -22.08 5.25
C SER A 63 9.18 -21.90 5.58
N THR A 64 8.82 -20.76 6.16
CA THR A 64 7.44 -20.39 6.48
C THR A 64 7.13 -19.02 5.88
N LEU A 65 6.10 -18.96 5.04
CA LEU A 65 5.55 -17.72 4.51
C LEU A 65 4.57 -17.12 5.53
N ILE A 66 4.65 -15.83 5.72
CA ILE A 66 3.67 -15.07 6.51
C ILE A 66 2.81 -14.27 5.54
N PHE A 67 1.50 -14.45 5.66
CA PHE A 67 0.49 -13.77 4.86
C PHE A 67 -0.42 -12.94 5.76
N SER A 68 -0.74 -11.71 5.39
CA SER A 68 -1.73 -10.87 6.07
C SER A 68 -2.75 -10.29 5.11
N TYR A 69 -3.87 -9.87 5.67
CA TYR A 69 -4.92 -9.10 5.01
C TYR A 69 -5.19 -7.82 5.81
N THR A 70 -5.32 -6.73 5.09
CA THR A 70 -5.51 -5.38 5.65
C THR A 70 -6.63 -5.29 6.70
N PRO A 71 -6.44 -4.58 7.81
CA PRO A 71 -7.40 -4.51 8.91
C PRO A 71 -8.51 -3.47 8.64
N VAL A 72 -9.31 -3.66 7.59
CA VAL A 72 -10.46 -2.79 7.26
C VAL A 72 -11.62 -2.93 8.25
N GLU A 73 -11.70 -4.09 8.92
CA GLU A 73 -12.59 -4.45 10.01
C GLU A 73 -11.78 -5.13 11.13
N ASP A 74 -12.44 -5.67 12.16
CA ASP A 74 -11.76 -6.51 13.16
C ASP A 74 -11.06 -7.70 12.47
N PRO A 75 -9.74 -7.85 12.61
CA PRO A 75 -9.00 -8.94 11.97
C PRO A 75 -9.49 -10.35 12.32
N ALA A 76 -10.16 -10.54 13.46
CA ALA A 76 -10.74 -11.81 13.85
C ALA A 76 -11.80 -12.31 12.86
N VAL A 77 -12.48 -11.41 12.15
CA VAL A 77 -13.47 -11.74 11.10
C VAL A 77 -12.82 -12.57 10.00
N TYR A 78 -11.58 -12.24 9.64
CA TYR A 78 -10.92 -12.81 8.47
C TYR A 78 -10.10 -14.08 8.74
N THR A 79 -9.86 -14.45 10.00
CA THR A 79 -8.99 -15.57 10.33
C THR A 79 -9.43 -16.88 9.65
N LYS A 80 -10.72 -17.19 9.68
CA LYS A 80 -11.28 -18.39 9.04
C LYS A 80 -11.57 -18.20 7.56
N VAL A 81 -11.78 -16.97 7.12
CA VAL A 81 -12.06 -16.64 5.71
C VAL A 81 -10.89 -17.02 4.82
N TRP A 82 -9.67 -16.83 5.29
CA TRP A 82 -8.44 -17.10 4.56
C TRP A 82 -7.92 -18.54 4.67
N ASP A 83 -8.47 -19.40 5.54
CA ASP A 83 -7.96 -20.77 5.79
C ASP A 83 -7.83 -21.61 4.51
N GLY A 84 -8.83 -21.55 3.63
CA GLY A 84 -8.83 -22.30 2.36
C GLY A 84 -7.74 -21.80 1.40
N PHE A 85 -7.58 -20.47 1.31
CA PHE A 85 -6.53 -19.87 0.49
C PHE A 85 -5.13 -20.15 1.04
N VAL A 86 -4.94 -20.07 2.35
CA VAL A 86 -3.67 -20.40 3.02
C VAL A 86 -3.25 -21.81 2.70
N LYS A 87 -4.14 -22.79 2.80
CA LYS A 87 -3.87 -24.20 2.44
C LYS A 87 -3.51 -24.36 0.96
N HIS A 88 -4.21 -23.65 0.08
CA HIS A 88 -3.90 -23.66 -1.35
C HIS A 88 -2.51 -23.07 -1.62
N LEU A 89 -2.17 -21.96 -0.98
CA LEU A 89 -0.86 -21.33 -1.07
C LEU A 89 0.25 -22.26 -0.56
N GLU A 90 0.01 -23.03 0.52
CA GLU A 90 0.93 -24.08 1.01
C GLU A 90 1.16 -25.17 -0.05
N GLN A 91 0.08 -25.66 -0.66
CA GLN A 91 0.15 -26.72 -1.68
C GLN A 91 0.96 -26.30 -2.90
N VAL A 92 0.72 -25.09 -3.42
CA VAL A 92 1.39 -24.59 -4.64
C VAL A 92 2.84 -24.21 -4.36
N THR A 93 3.11 -23.54 -3.25
CA THR A 93 4.47 -23.06 -2.94
C THR A 93 5.35 -24.15 -2.36
N GLY A 94 4.78 -25.18 -1.75
CA GLY A 94 5.50 -26.19 -0.97
C GLY A 94 6.08 -25.62 0.34
N LYS A 95 5.59 -24.49 0.81
CA LYS A 95 6.01 -23.82 2.05
C LYS A 95 4.91 -23.92 3.10
N LYS A 96 5.27 -23.92 4.36
CA LYS A 96 4.30 -23.62 5.43
C LYS A 96 3.82 -22.18 5.27
N VAL A 97 2.52 -21.92 5.44
CA VAL A 97 1.94 -20.57 5.39
C VAL A 97 1.18 -20.29 6.69
N VAL A 98 1.42 -19.11 7.25
CA VAL A 98 0.74 -18.66 8.47
C VAL A 98 0.01 -17.36 8.15
N PHE A 99 -1.29 -17.33 8.40
CA PHE A 99 -2.06 -16.09 8.37
C PHE A 99 -1.77 -15.28 9.64
N PHE A 100 -1.35 -14.04 9.44
CA PHE A 100 -1.00 -13.12 10.52
C PHE A 100 -2.02 -11.97 10.60
N PRO A 101 -2.96 -11.98 11.55
CA PRO A 101 -3.93 -10.92 11.70
C PRO A 101 -3.25 -9.66 12.26
N VAL A 102 -3.27 -8.58 11.50
CA VAL A 102 -2.70 -7.28 11.89
C VAL A 102 -3.78 -6.34 12.42
N GLN A 103 -3.43 -5.46 13.37
CA GLN A 103 -4.40 -4.56 14.00
C GLN A 103 -4.47 -3.18 13.35
N SER A 104 -3.45 -2.79 12.58
CA SER A 104 -3.39 -1.51 11.87
C SER A 104 -2.57 -1.58 10.60
N ASN A 105 -2.86 -0.70 9.65
CA ASN A 105 -2.07 -0.57 8.43
C ASN A 105 -0.60 -0.25 8.71
N ALA A 106 -0.31 0.54 9.73
CA ALA A 106 1.07 0.86 10.11
C ALA A 106 1.82 -0.37 10.59
N ALA A 107 1.18 -1.25 11.39
CA ALA A 107 1.78 -2.50 11.83
C ALA A 107 2.00 -3.47 10.67
N GLU A 108 1.11 -3.50 9.68
CA GLU A 108 1.24 -4.33 8.48
C GLU A 108 2.43 -3.88 7.61
N ILE A 109 2.53 -2.57 7.34
CA ILE A 109 3.64 -1.98 6.58
C ILE A 109 4.98 -2.24 7.28
N GLU A 110 5.04 -2.05 8.61
CA GLU A 110 6.25 -2.28 9.38
C GLU A 110 6.64 -3.76 9.43
N ALA A 111 5.68 -4.68 9.49
CA ALA A 111 5.95 -6.11 9.43
C ALA A 111 6.60 -6.50 8.08
N MET A 112 6.15 -5.94 6.96
CA MET A 112 6.75 -6.17 5.65
C MET A 112 8.13 -5.51 5.54
N ARG A 113 8.24 -4.23 5.93
CA ARG A 113 9.50 -3.48 5.90
C ARG A 113 10.62 -4.17 6.69
N SER A 114 10.27 -4.77 7.82
CA SER A 114 11.22 -5.52 8.68
C SER A 114 11.45 -6.98 8.26
N GLY A 115 10.89 -7.43 7.12
CA GLY A 115 11.06 -8.79 6.61
C GLY A 115 10.29 -9.86 7.38
N ARG A 116 9.34 -9.48 8.24
CA ARG A 116 8.49 -10.41 9.02
C ARG A 116 7.20 -10.77 8.30
N LEU A 117 6.84 -10.07 7.24
CA LEU A 117 5.68 -10.30 6.39
C LEU A 117 6.14 -10.47 4.95
N HIS A 118 5.68 -11.53 4.28
CA HIS A 118 6.15 -11.93 2.97
C HIS A 118 5.12 -11.68 1.86
N ILE A 119 3.84 -11.89 2.18
CA ILE A 119 2.71 -11.71 1.27
C ILE A 119 1.65 -10.91 2.00
N ALA A 120 1.08 -9.91 1.36
CA ALA A 120 0.06 -9.08 1.99
C ALA A 120 -1.04 -8.65 1.02
N GLY A 121 -2.21 -8.37 1.58
CA GLY A 121 -3.24 -7.58 0.93
C GLY A 121 -3.31 -6.21 1.59
N PHE A 122 -2.69 -5.18 1.01
CA PHE A 122 -2.78 -3.81 1.50
C PHE A 122 -4.01 -3.09 0.94
N ASN A 123 -4.76 -2.41 1.79
CA ASN A 123 -5.89 -1.61 1.33
C ASN A 123 -5.45 -0.48 0.37
N THR A 124 -6.42 0.06 -0.35
CA THR A 124 -6.24 1.06 -1.40
C THR A 124 -5.30 2.20 -0.99
N GLY A 125 -5.51 2.78 0.18
CA GLY A 125 -4.78 3.96 0.63
C GLY A 125 -3.44 3.66 1.31
N SER A 126 -3.26 2.47 1.91
CA SER A 126 -1.97 2.05 2.50
C SER A 126 -1.01 1.44 1.47
N ASN A 127 -1.53 0.98 0.34
CA ASN A 127 -0.76 0.37 -0.74
C ASN A 127 0.40 1.28 -1.23
N PRO A 128 0.21 2.58 -1.55
CA PRO A 128 1.32 3.45 -1.95
C PRO A 128 2.42 3.59 -0.88
N ILE A 129 2.05 3.60 0.39
CA ILE A 129 3.02 3.67 1.49
C ILE A 129 3.82 2.35 1.57
N ALA A 130 3.14 1.21 1.44
CA ALA A 130 3.78 -0.11 1.43
C ALA A 130 4.74 -0.27 0.24
N VAL A 131 4.34 0.18 -0.96
CA VAL A 131 5.20 0.20 -2.14
C VAL A 131 6.44 1.03 -1.90
N ASN A 132 6.28 2.27 -1.45
CA ASN A 132 7.40 3.21 -1.30
C ASN A 132 8.31 2.88 -0.11
N CYS A 133 7.74 2.36 1.00
CA CYS A 133 8.48 2.24 2.26
C CYS A 133 8.77 0.79 2.71
N ALA A 134 8.12 -0.20 2.12
CA ALA A 134 8.26 -1.60 2.56
C ALA A 134 8.67 -2.55 1.44
N GLY A 135 8.92 -2.05 0.22
CA GLY A 135 9.26 -2.88 -0.93
C GLY A 135 8.13 -3.84 -1.32
N PHE A 136 6.90 -3.41 -1.12
CA PHE A 136 5.72 -4.17 -1.54
C PHE A 136 5.54 -4.11 -3.05
N VAL A 137 5.37 -5.26 -3.69
CA VAL A 137 5.14 -5.39 -5.14
C VAL A 137 3.72 -5.94 -5.35
N PRO A 138 2.72 -5.08 -5.59
CA PRO A 138 1.35 -5.52 -5.85
C PRO A 138 1.25 -6.13 -7.25
N PHE A 139 0.54 -7.26 -7.37
CA PHE A 139 0.37 -7.97 -8.64
C PHE A 139 -1.05 -8.47 -8.89
N ALA A 140 -1.92 -8.50 -7.87
CA ALA A 140 -3.26 -9.04 -7.98
C ALA A 140 -4.29 -8.22 -7.20
N ILE A 141 -5.54 -8.31 -7.63
CA ILE A 141 -6.72 -7.75 -6.97
C ILE A 141 -7.87 -8.74 -7.10
N MET A 142 -8.83 -8.73 -6.16
CA MET A 142 -10.07 -9.48 -6.28
C MET A 142 -10.99 -8.82 -7.30
N ALA A 143 -11.68 -9.63 -8.09
CA ALA A 143 -12.61 -9.18 -9.14
C ALA A 143 -13.79 -10.15 -9.32
N GLY A 144 -14.88 -9.65 -9.88
CA GLY A 144 -16.01 -10.45 -10.31
C GLY A 144 -15.70 -11.35 -11.51
N LYS A 145 -16.70 -12.12 -11.96
CA LYS A 145 -16.57 -13.05 -13.12
C LYS A 145 -16.14 -12.36 -14.40
N ASP A 146 -16.59 -11.12 -14.59
CA ASP A 146 -16.26 -10.27 -15.73
C ASP A 146 -14.88 -9.60 -15.65
N GLY A 147 -14.16 -9.79 -14.52
CA GLY A 147 -12.87 -9.16 -14.26
C GLY A 147 -13.00 -7.72 -13.77
N VAL A 148 -14.19 -7.20 -13.57
CA VAL A 148 -14.41 -5.87 -13.00
C VAL A 148 -14.10 -5.92 -11.51
N PHE A 149 -13.40 -4.90 -11.05
CA PHE A 149 -13.05 -4.71 -9.64
C PHE A 149 -13.23 -3.26 -9.23
N GLY A 150 -13.39 -3.05 -7.94
CA GLY A 150 -13.43 -1.72 -7.37
C GLY A 150 -14.54 -1.57 -6.32
N TYR A 151 -14.49 -0.44 -5.63
CA TYR A 151 -15.46 -0.06 -4.61
C TYR A 151 -15.65 1.45 -4.61
N GLU A 152 -16.73 1.92 -3.96
CA GLU A 152 -17.02 3.34 -3.80
C GLU A 152 -16.74 3.79 -2.36
N MET A 153 -16.24 4.99 -2.20
CA MET A 153 -16.31 5.71 -0.93
C MET A 153 -17.72 6.25 -0.78
N GLU A 154 -18.32 5.99 0.38
CA GLU A 154 -19.61 6.58 0.74
C GLU A 154 -19.48 7.48 1.97
N ILE A 155 -20.24 8.58 1.98
CA ILE A 155 -20.52 9.33 3.21
C ILE A 155 -21.89 8.93 3.67
N ILE A 156 -21.94 8.41 4.90
CA ILE A 156 -23.14 7.90 5.55
C ILE A 156 -23.54 8.75 6.76
N VAL A 157 -24.83 8.79 7.04
CA VAL A 157 -25.41 9.50 8.19
C VAL A 157 -26.49 8.63 8.85
N PRO A 158 -26.91 8.90 10.11
CA PRO A 158 -28.11 8.28 10.68
C PRO A 158 -29.32 8.48 9.76
N ALA A 159 -30.19 7.47 9.65
CA ALA A 159 -31.31 7.50 8.71
C ALA A 159 -32.25 8.71 8.91
N ASP A 160 -32.43 9.13 10.15
CA ASP A 160 -33.27 10.28 10.54
C ASP A 160 -32.49 11.62 10.64
N SER A 161 -31.20 11.64 10.21
CA SER A 161 -30.38 12.84 10.22
C SER A 161 -30.93 13.93 9.31
N PRO A 162 -30.85 15.21 9.72
CA PRO A 162 -31.17 16.35 8.84
C PRO A 162 -30.14 16.58 7.75
N ILE A 163 -28.90 16.00 7.86
CA ILE A 163 -27.84 16.11 6.88
C ILE A 163 -28.24 15.36 5.60
N LYS A 164 -28.34 16.06 4.47
CA LYS A 164 -28.78 15.48 3.18
C LYS A 164 -27.69 15.48 2.12
N THR A 165 -26.71 16.35 2.24
CA THR A 165 -25.58 16.51 1.30
C THR A 165 -24.28 16.67 2.06
N PRO A 166 -23.11 16.50 1.43
CA PRO A 166 -21.83 16.76 2.07
C PRO A 166 -21.68 18.21 2.59
N ALA A 167 -22.35 19.19 1.97
CA ALA A 167 -22.31 20.58 2.43
C ALA A 167 -22.91 20.76 3.83
N ASP A 168 -23.86 19.92 4.23
CA ASP A 168 -24.53 19.97 5.54
C ASP A 168 -23.65 19.45 6.67
N ILE A 169 -22.45 18.93 6.38
CA ILE A 169 -21.47 18.44 7.38
C ILE A 169 -20.82 19.63 8.10
N LYS A 170 -20.99 20.84 7.62
CA LYS A 170 -20.46 22.03 8.30
C LYS A 170 -20.98 22.14 9.74
N GLY A 171 -20.03 22.26 10.70
CA GLY A 171 -20.34 22.31 12.14
C GLY A 171 -20.71 20.97 12.76
N LYS A 172 -20.52 19.84 12.04
CA LYS A 172 -20.87 18.49 12.49
C LYS A 172 -19.62 17.66 12.81
N LYS A 173 -19.84 16.51 13.45
CA LYS A 173 -18.80 15.52 13.74
C LYS A 173 -18.75 14.49 12.60
N LEU A 174 -17.66 14.50 11.82
CA LEU A 174 -17.41 13.54 10.76
C LEU A 174 -16.39 12.49 11.21
N ALA A 175 -16.79 11.22 11.21
CA ALA A 175 -15.88 10.12 11.49
C ALA A 175 -15.11 9.72 10.23
N PHE A 176 -13.80 9.77 10.34
CA PHE A 176 -12.83 9.11 9.46
C PHE A 176 -12.41 7.78 10.07
N THR A 177 -11.83 6.87 9.25
CA THR A 177 -11.32 5.59 9.77
C THR A 177 -9.88 5.73 10.27
N ALA A 178 -8.90 5.63 9.38
CA ALA A 178 -7.49 5.77 9.70
C ALA A 178 -6.82 6.73 8.70
N PRO A 179 -5.75 7.45 9.07
CA PRO A 179 -5.08 8.42 8.18
C PRO A 179 -4.55 7.82 6.88
N THR A 180 -4.29 6.52 6.86
CA THR A 180 -3.83 5.78 5.68
C THR A 180 -4.96 5.25 4.79
N SER A 181 -6.22 5.32 5.23
CA SER A 181 -7.37 4.85 4.47
C SER A 181 -7.68 5.77 3.28
N ASN A 182 -7.95 5.19 2.10
CA ASN A 182 -8.43 5.96 0.96
C ASN A 182 -9.85 6.48 1.21
N SER A 183 -10.83 5.59 1.29
CA SER A 183 -12.25 5.95 1.45
C SER A 183 -12.60 6.48 2.84
N GLY A 184 -11.83 6.11 3.86
CA GLY A 184 -12.06 6.56 5.22
C GLY A 184 -11.38 7.87 5.59
N PHE A 185 -10.50 8.43 4.73
CA PHE A 185 -9.83 9.70 5.05
C PHE A 185 -9.36 10.48 3.83
N LYS A 186 -8.51 9.89 2.94
CA LYS A 186 -7.81 10.64 1.89
C LYS A 186 -8.77 11.16 0.81
N ALA A 187 -9.60 10.29 0.26
CA ALA A 187 -10.57 10.65 -0.77
C ALA A 187 -11.65 11.62 -0.24
N PRO A 188 -12.31 11.35 0.90
CA PRO A 188 -13.30 12.29 1.42
C PRO A 188 -12.68 13.65 1.78
N SER A 189 -11.44 13.70 2.29
CA SER A 189 -10.76 14.98 2.58
C SER A 189 -10.53 15.78 1.30
N ALA A 190 -10.07 15.14 0.22
CA ALA A 190 -9.86 15.79 -1.06
C ALA A 190 -11.19 16.29 -1.68
N ILE A 191 -12.22 15.45 -1.68
CA ILE A 191 -13.54 15.74 -2.24
C ILE A 191 -14.25 16.85 -1.45
N LEU A 192 -14.27 16.76 -0.11
CA LEU A 192 -14.90 17.79 0.72
C LEU A 192 -14.23 19.16 0.52
N LYS A 193 -12.91 19.18 0.35
CA LYS A 193 -12.17 20.39 0.07
C LYS A 193 -12.43 20.94 -1.34
N ALA A 194 -12.33 20.08 -2.36
CA ALA A 194 -12.41 20.51 -3.76
C ALA A 194 -13.84 20.90 -4.18
N ASP A 195 -14.83 20.08 -3.82
CA ASP A 195 -16.19 20.19 -4.34
C ASP A 195 -17.12 20.98 -3.41
N PHE A 196 -16.83 20.98 -2.10
CA PHE A 196 -17.69 21.59 -1.08
C PHE A 196 -17.02 22.70 -0.26
N ASN A 197 -15.71 22.96 -0.52
CA ASN A 197 -14.90 23.94 0.23
C ASN A 197 -14.95 23.72 1.76
N LEU A 198 -14.99 22.46 2.20
CA LEU A 198 -14.99 22.05 3.60
C LEU A 198 -13.65 21.42 3.99
N GLU A 199 -13.06 21.91 5.09
CA GLU A 199 -11.82 21.38 5.65
C GLU A 199 -11.99 20.96 7.11
N ALA A 200 -11.38 19.85 7.45
CA ALA A 200 -11.36 19.33 8.82
C ALA A 200 -10.79 20.36 9.79
N LYS A 201 -11.33 20.45 11.00
CA LYS A 201 -11.01 21.41 12.06
C LYS A 201 -11.41 22.87 11.79
N ARG A 202 -11.53 23.29 10.52
CA ARG A 202 -12.02 24.61 10.15
C ARG A 202 -13.55 24.63 10.08
N ASP A 203 -14.12 23.66 9.39
CA ASP A 203 -15.54 23.63 9.04
C ASP A 203 -16.32 22.51 9.74
N PHE A 204 -15.66 21.45 10.15
CA PHE A 204 -16.26 20.32 10.86
C PHE A 204 -15.26 19.69 11.83
N GLU A 205 -15.78 18.94 12.83
CA GLU A 205 -14.99 18.21 13.82
C GLU A 205 -14.60 16.84 13.25
N PRO A 206 -13.32 16.57 12.93
CA PRO A 206 -12.88 15.25 12.51
C PRO A 206 -12.64 14.35 13.72
N VAL A 207 -13.16 13.12 13.68
CA VAL A 207 -12.81 12.06 14.63
C VAL A 207 -12.29 10.85 13.86
N PHE A 208 -11.45 10.02 14.51
CA PHE A 208 -10.93 8.80 13.90
C PHE A 208 -11.45 7.58 14.64
N SER A 209 -12.28 6.78 13.97
CA SER A 209 -12.88 5.54 14.50
C SER A 209 -11.93 4.34 14.48
N GLY A 210 -10.82 4.44 13.73
CA GLY A 210 -9.82 3.41 13.53
C GLY A 210 -10.12 2.47 12.35
N LYS A 211 -11.37 2.01 12.17
CA LYS A 211 -11.78 1.04 11.16
C LYS A 211 -13.17 1.35 10.60
N HIS A 212 -13.52 0.75 9.46
CA HIS A 212 -14.81 1.00 8.78
C HIS A 212 -16.01 0.49 9.58
N ASP A 213 -15.91 -0.69 10.19
CA ASP A 213 -16.96 -1.26 11.05
C ASP A 213 -17.31 -0.32 12.22
N ASN A 214 -16.31 0.24 12.90
CA ASN A 214 -16.53 1.22 13.98
C ASN A 214 -17.24 2.49 13.46
N SER A 215 -16.88 2.97 12.25
CA SER A 215 -17.53 4.12 11.63
C SER A 215 -19.01 3.84 11.32
N VAL A 216 -19.30 2.68 10.74
CA VAL A 216 -20.67 2.25 10.38
C VAL A 216 -21.52 2.10 11.65
N LEU A 217 -21.01 1.41 12.67
CA LEU A 217 -21.72 1.22 13.95
C LEU A 217 -21.93 2.55 14.68
N GLY A 218 -20.93 3.43 14.69
CA GLY A 218 -21.03 4.74 15.33
C GLY A 218 -22.09 5.63 14.68
N VAL A 219 -22.26 5.57 13.36
CA VAL A 219 -23.37 6.25 12.66
C VAL A 219 -24.71 5.61 13.02
N ALA A 220 -24.81 4.28 12.96
CA ALA A 220 -26.05 3.56 13.28
C ALA A 220 -26.52 3.80 14.74
N ASN A 221 -25.58 4.05 15.64
CA ASN A 221 -25.81 4.35 17.08
C ASN A 221 -25.89 5.86 17.37
N LYS A 222 -25.68 6.73 16.36
CA LYS A 222 -25.69 8.20 16.48
C LYS A 222 -24.54 8.77 17.33
N ASP A 223 -23.42 8.06 17.43
CA ASP A 223 -22.19 8.56 18.08
C ASP A 223 -21.47 9.59 17.19
N TYR A 224 -21.70 9.51 15.88
CA TYR A 224 -21.20 10.41 14.85
C TYR A 224 -22.36 10.97 14.02
N ASP A 225 -22.26 12.25 13.62
CA ASP A 225 -23.25 12.88 12.75
C ASP A 225 -23.14 12.34 11.31
N ALA A 226 -21.92 12.01 10.89
CA ALA A 226 -21.60 11.42 9.60
C ALA A 226 -20.33 10.56 9.67
N ALA A 227 -20.13 9.68 8.72
CA ALA A 227 -18.87 8.95 8.56
C ALA A 227 -18.56 8.71 7.07
N SER A 228 -17.25 8.63 6.76
CA SER A 228 -16.74 8.19 5.46
C SER A 228 -16.29 6.75 5.53
N ILE A 229 -16.80 5.92 4.64
CA ILE A 229 -16.59 4.46 4.68
C ILE A 229 -16.32 3.87 3.27
N ALA A 230 -15.85 2.62 3.24
CA ALA A 230 -15.90 1.77 2.06
C ALA A 230 -17.27 1.07 2.00
N ASN A 231 -17.99 1.24 0.90
CA ASN A 231 -19.34 0.67 0.73
C ASN A 231 -19.34 -0.85 0.88
N GLU A 232 -18.34 -1.53 0.36
CA GLU A 232 -18.20 -3.00 0.44
C GLU A 232 -18.15 -3.51 1.89
N VAL A 233 -17.50 -2.76 2.81
CA VAL A 233 -17.47 -3.12 4.23
C VAL A 233 -18.86 -3.02 4.83
N MET A 234 -19.57 -1.92 4.58
CA MET A 234 -20.94 -1.75 5.06
C MET A 234 -21.86 -2.83 4.51
N HIS A 235 -21.75 -3.18 3.23
CA HIS A 235 -22.57 -4.24 2.61
C HIS A 235 -22.33 -5.59 3.31
N ARG A 236 -21.06 -5.98 3.55
CA ARG A 236 -20.76 -7.22 4.29
C ARG A 236 -21.28 -7.20 5.73
N MET A 237 -21.23 -6.06 6.43
CA MET A 237 -21.80 -5.92 7.77
C MET A 237 -23.32 -6.11 7.78
N VAL A 238 -24.03 -5.57 6.76
CA VAL A 238 -25.47 -5.77 6.58
C VAL A 238 -25.78 -7.25 6.32
N GLU A 239 -25.04 -7.90 5.43
CA GLU A 239 -25.22 -9.31 5.11
C GLU A 239 -24.99 -10.23 6.31
N ARG A 240 -23.98 -9.92 7.14
CA ARG A 240 -23.72 -10.60 8.41
C ARG A 240 -24.69 -10.22 9.53
N LYS A 241 -25.64 -9.31 9.25
CA LYS A 241 -26.62 -8.79 10.23
C LYS A 241 -25.96 -8.10 11.45
N VAL A 242 -24.77 -7.54 11.26
CA VAL A 242 -24.04 -6.77 12.29
C VAL A 242 -24.65 -5.38 12.42
N VAL A 243 -25.21 -4.83 11.34
CA VAL A 243 -25.87 -3.53 11.31
C VAL A 243 -27.18 -3.62 10.54
N ASP A 244 -28.21 -2.89 11.03
CA ASP A 244 -29.49 -2.73 10.34
C ASP A 244 -29.37 -1.59 9.32
N PRO A 245 -29.53 -1.86 8.01
CA PRO A 245 -29.44 -0.83 6.97
C PRO A 245 -30.49 0.29 7.12
N ALA A 246 -31.64 0.00 7.77
CA ALA A 246 -32.67 1.00 8.04
C ALA A 246 -32.22 2.13 8.99
N LYS A 247 -31.12 1.94 9.72
CA LYS A 247 -30.52 2.96 10.60
C LYS A 247 -29.57 3.93 9.90
N ILE A 248 -29.23 3.67 8.65
CA ILE A 248 -28.19 4.38 7.91
C ILE A 248 -28.74 4.91 6.59
N ARG A 249 -28.26 6.07 6.19
CA ARG A 249 -28.54 6.64 4.87
C ARG A 249 -27.24 7.18 4.26
N THR A 250 -27.01 6.81 3.00
CA THR A 250 -25.89 7.37 2.19
C THR A 250 -26.31 8.72 1.63
N ILE A 251 -25.41 9.70 1.76
CA ILE A 251 -25.59 11.06 1.24
C ILE A 251 -24.61 11.42 0.11
N TYR A 252 -23.58 10.59 -0.09
CA TYR A 252 -22.60 10.78 -1.17
C TYR A 252 -21.95 9.44 -1.54
N LYS A 253 -21.70 9.28 -2.84
CA LYS A 253 -20.91 8.17 -3.41
C LYS A 253 -19.83 8.73 -4.33
N SER A 254 -18.63 8.21 -4.23
CA SER A 254 -17.53 8.56 -5.12
C SER A 254 -17.58 7.76 -6.43
N GLU A 255 -16.66 8.09 -7.33
CA GLU A 255 -16.26 7.18 -8.40
C GLU A 255 -15.59 5.92 -7.81
N THR A 256 -15.46 4.89 -8.66
CA THR A 256 -14.88 3.61 -8.26
C THR A 256 -13.35 3.72 -8.07
N PHE A 257 -12.88 3.19 -6.95
CA PHE A 257 -11.47 3.02 -6.62
C PHE A 257 -11.06 1.55 -6.66
N PRO A 258 -9.77 1.22 -6.92
CA PRO A 258 -9.28 -0.14 -6.75
C PRO A 258 -9.41 -0.57 -5.29
N THR A 259 -9.76 -1.83 -5.03
CA THR A 259 -9.89 -2.41 -3.69
C THR A 259 -8.50 -2.72 -3.08
N THR A 260 -8.41 -3.75 -2.24
CA THR A 260 -7.17 -4.27 -1.69
C THR A 260 -6.28 -4.83 -2.80
N GLY A 261 -5.04 -4.32 -2.89
CA GLY A 261 -4.01 -4.87 -3.77
C GLY A 261 -3.20 -5.95 -3.04
N TYR A 262 -3.09 -7.13 -3.65
CA TYR A 262 -2.30 -8.24 -3.14
C TYR A 262 -0.93 -8.27 -3.78
N GLY A 263 0.08 -8.55 -2.97
CA GLY A 263 1.46 -8.52 -3.43
C GLY A 263 2.42 -9.22 -2.46
N TYR A 264 3.69 -9.11 -2.77
CA TYR A 264 4.78 -9.76 -2.06
C TYR A 264 5.92 -8.79 -1.76
N ALA A 265 6.82 -9.18 -0.87
CA ALA A 265 8.04 -8.43 -0.58
C ALA A 265 9.04 -8.58 -1.73
N HIS A 266 9.57 -7.47 -2.26
CA HIS A 266 10.40 -7.38 -3.48
C HIS A 266 11.60 -8.33 -3.51
N ASN A 267 12.09 -8.73 -2.35
CA ASN A 267 13.31 -9.52 -2.21
C ASN A 267 13.06 -11.03 -2.05
N LEU A 268 11.84 -11.52 -2.28
CA LEU A 268 11.60 -12.96 -2.29
C LEU A 268 12.29 -13.62 -3.49
N ASP A 269 12.70 -14.90 -3.29
CA ASP A 269 13.26 -15.72 -4.36
C ASP A 269 12.32 -15.72 -5.59
N PRO A 270 12.82 -15.42 -6.81
CA PRO A 270 11.99 -15.31 -8.00
C PRO A 270 11.15 -16.55 -8.31
N LYS A 271 11.68 -17.76 -8.04
CA LYS A 271 10.91 -19.01 -8.25
C LYS A 271 9.78 -19.16 -7.25
N LEU A 272 9.98 -18.64 -6.03
CA LEU A 272 8.94 -18.60 -5.02
C LEU A 272 7.87 -17.57 -5.39
N VAL A 273 8.25 -16.42 -5.91
CA VAL A 273 7.33 -15.39 -6.42
C VAL A 273 6.41 -15.94 -7.50
N GLU A 274 6.95 -16.68 -8.49
CA GLU A 274 6.11 -17.28 -9.54
C GLU A 274 5.09 -18.27 -8.97
N LYS A 275 5.48 -19.09 -7.99
CA LYS A 275 4.54 -19.99 -7.28
C LYS A 275 3.48 -19.23 -6.47
N ILE A 276 3.85 -18.12 -5.85
CA ILE A 276 2.89 -17.27 -5.14
C ILE A 276 1.85 -16.71 -6.13
N LYS A 277 2.29 -16.18 -7.27
CA LYS A 277 1.38 -15.69 -8.32
C LYS A 277 0.49 -16.82 -8.86
N GLU A 278 1.06 -18.01 -9.13
CA GLU A 278 0.31 -19.19 -9.54
C GLU A 278 -0.79 -19.51 -8.52
N ALA A 279 -0.48 -19.52 -7.21
CA ALA A 279 -1.47 -19.81 -6.18
C ALA A 279 -2.64 -18.80 -6.19
N PHE A 280 -2.38 -17.50 -6.39
CA PHE A 280 -3.44 -16.52 -6.49
C PHE A 280 -4.35 -16.76 -7.70
N PHE A 281 -3.79 -17.03 -8.87
CA PHE A 281 -4.56 -17.12 -10.10
C PHE A 281 -5.20 -18.49 -10.34
N THR A 282 -4.81 -19.53 -9.57
CA THR A 282 -5.39 -20.88 -9.66
C THR A 282 -6.32 -21.22 -8.50
N PHE A 283 -6.49 -20.31 -7.52
CA PHE A 283 -7.37 -20.54 -6.39
C PHE A 283 -8.82 -20.75 -6.83
N GLN A 284 -9.44 -21.81 -6.32
CA GLN A 284 -10.84 -22.13 -6.60
C GLN A 284 -11.76 -21.41 -5.61
N TRP A 285 -12.48 -20.42 -6.13
CA TRP A 285 -13.36 -19.56 -5.32
C TRP A 285 -14.66 -20.24 -4.91
N GLU A 286 -15.30 -20.97 -5.85
CA GLU A 286 -16.60 -21.59 -5.62
C GLU A 286 -16.55 -22.55 -4.43
N GLY A 287 -17.50 -22.41 -3.50
CA GLY A 287 -17.55 -23.19 -2.27
C GLY A 287 -16.55 -22.81 -1.19
N SER A 288 -15.69 -21.81 -1.43
CA SER A 288 -14.70 -21.35 -0.45
C SER A 288 -15.28 -20.36 0.56
N ALA A 289 -14.62 -20.24 1.72
CA ALA A 289 -14.94 -19.21 2.71
C ALA A 289 -14.69 -17.80 2.16
N LEU A 290 -13.71 -17.63 1.25
CA LEU A 290 -13.47 -16.37 0.54
C LEU A 290 -14.69 -15.97 -0.28
N LYS A 291 -15.26 -16.88 -1.09
CA LYS A 291 -16.48 -16.59 -1.87
C LYS A 291 -17.69 -16.30 -0.98
N ALA A 292 -17.80 -16.98 0.15
CA ALA A 292 -18.89 -16.73 1.09
C ALA A 292 -18.83 -15.33 1.72
N GLU A 293 -17.63 -14.82 2.00
CA GLU A 293 -17.40 -13.48 2.56
C GLU A 293 -17.40 -12.39 1.47
N PHE A 294 -16.71 -12.63 0.36
CA PHE A 294 -16.59 -11.70 -0.76
C PHE A 294 -17.49 -12.14 -1.91
N LYS A 295 -18.81 -11.97 -1.75
CA LYS A 295 -19.82 -12.54 -2.64
C LYS A 295 -19.78 -12.00 -4.06
N ASN A 296 -19.29 -10.77 -4.25
CA ASN A 296 -19.20 -10.14 -5.56
C ASN A 296 -17.90 -10.50 -6.30
N GLU A 297 -16.93 -11.13 -5.61
CA GLU A 297 -15.64 -11.52 -6.15
C GLU A 297 -15.64 -13.02 -6.48
N ASP A 298 -14.98 -13.37 -7.58
CA ASP A 298 -14.94 -14.74 -8.12
C ASP A 298 -13.52 -15.19 -8.46
N ARG A 299 -12.56 -14.26 -8.48
CA ARG A 299 -11.17 -14.55 -8.85
C ARG A 299 -10.22 -13.45 -8.41
N PHE A 300 -8.94 -13.76 -8.44
CA PHE A 300 -7.90 -12.74 -8.51
C PHE A 300 -7.59 -12.45 -9.98
N VAL A 301 -7.37 -11.17 -10.30
CA VAL A 301 -6.94 -10.71 -11.62
C VAL A 301 -5.62 -9.96 -11.50
N PRO A 302 -4.77 -10.01 -12.56
CA PRO A 302 -3.50 -9.29 -12.53
C PRO A 302 -3.70 -7.77 -12.62
N ILE A 303 -2.84 -7.04 -11.93
CA ILE A 303 -2.79 -5.57 -11.94
C ILE A 303 -1.33 -5.10 -12.08
N THR A 304 -1.18 -3.80 -12.37
CA THR A 304 0.09 -3.09 -12.25
C THR A 304 -0.09 -1.85 -11.35
N TYR A 305 0.83 -1.64 -10.44
CA TYR A 305 0.76 -0.48 -9.54
C TYR A 305 0.74 0.84 -10.31
N LYS A 306 1.58 0.95 -11.32
CA LYS A 306 1.69 2.16 -12.14
C LYS A 306 0.36 2.58 -12.77
N LYS A 307 -0.40 1.64 -13.31
CA LYS A 307 -1.69 1.90 -13.98
C LYS A 307 -2.83 1.97 -12.95
N ASP A 308 -3.02 0.90 -12.19
CA ASP A 308 -4.27 0.66 -11.47
C ASP A 308 -4.37 1.48 -10.17
N TRP A 309 -3.22 1.98 -9.64
CA TRP A 309 -3.16 2.91 -8.51
C TRP A 309 -2.93 4.38 -8.92
N SER A 310 -3.02 4.71 -10.20
CA SER A 310 -2.77 6.08 -10.68
C SER A 310 -3.70 7.13 -10.06
N VAL A 311 -4.98 6.80 -9.90
CA VAL A 311 -5.96 7.68 -9.26
C VAL A 311 -5.63 7.93 -7.78
N ILE A 312 -5.17 6.90 -7.07
CA ILE A 312 -4.83 7.00 -5.66
C ILE A 312 -3.59 7.87 -5.45
N ARG A 313 -2.56 7.73 -6.30
CA ARG A 313 -1.39 8.62 -6.26
C ARG A 313 -1.78 10.09 -6.53
N LYS A 314 -2.74 10.33 -7.44
CA LYS A 314 -3.27 11.70 -7.67
C LYS A 314 -3.98 12.26 -6.43
N ILE A 315 -4.79 11.44 -5.74
CA ILE A 315 -5.44 11.82 -4.48
C ILE A 315 -4.40 12.12 -3.40
N ASP A 316 -3.37 11.28 -3.28
CA ASP A 316 -2.28 11.50 -2.33
C ASP A 316 -1.53 12.80 -2.63
N ALA A 317 -1.21 13.06 -3.89
CA ALA A 317 -0.57 14.32 -4.30
C ALA A 317 -1.46 15.55 -4.02
N ALA A 318 -2.76 15.47 -4.29
CA ALA A 318 -3.72 16.55 -3.99
C ALA A 318 -3.83 16.85 -2.48
N ASN A 319 -3.68 15.83 -1.64
CA ASN A 319 -3.63 15.97 -0.19
C ASN A 319 -2.23 16.35 0.35
N GLY A 320 -1.22 16.52 -0.52
CA GLY A 320 0.16 16.82 -0.12
C GLY A 320 0.84 15.67 0.64
N VAL A 321 0.38 14.43 0.45
CA VAL A 321 0.97 13.25 1.08
C VAL A 321 2.38 13.05 0.54
N LYS A 322 3.32 12.90 1.47
CA LYS A 322 4.70 12.49 1.18
C LYS A 322 4.94 11.14 1.86
N TYR A 323 5.51 10.18 1.13
CA TYR A 323 5.85 8.87 1.66
C TYR A 323 7.15 8.97 2.44
N THR A 324 7.02 9.27 3.75
CA THR A 324 8.17 9.31 4.67
C THR A 324 8.34 7.97 5.34
N CYS A 325 9.42 7.28 4.99
CA CYS A 325 9.78 5.99 5.56
C CYS A 325 10.64 6.20 6.80
N LYS A 326 10.14 5.82 7.97
CA LYS A 326 10.85 5.98 9.26
C LYS A 326 11.51 4.67 9.69
#